data_4e6dab65bc3686e46c84498446ca0682
#
_entry.id   4e6dab65bc3686e46c84498446ca0682
#
_cell.length_a   1.000
_cell.length_b   1.000
_cell.length_c   1.000
_cell.angle_alpha   90.00
_cell.angle_beta   90.00
_cell.angle_gamma   90.00
#
_symmetry.space_group_name_H-M   'P 1'
#
loop_
_entity.id
_entity.type
_entity.pdbx_description
1 polymer ?
#
loop_
_entity_poly.entity_id
_entity_poly.type
_entity_poly.pdbx_seq_one_letter_code
_entity_poly.pdbx_strand_id
1 'polypeptide(L)'
;MTTEKIRKRFTADDLQELVEKAQAYDQQAIDALCAVFAPLICKECAVIYVQSALGADAQNIAWEIFLDFIYHYDGTDYKRLPGFIKMHLHYSLLHQCDTCKNVEMPSISDDAILEIPDKNTHYEMSCEVQDALNHLTAKQRAVIEAVYFQGYTLKEFCGKHDICRQTAAMYRIQALKELKNIMQNK
;
A
#
# COMPACT_ATOMS: atom_id res chain seq x y z
N MET A 1 -4.22 11.33 4.86
CA MET A 1 -4.14 12.59 4.08
C MET A 1 -3.77 12.25 2.65
N THR A 2 -4.28 12.97 1.67
CA THR A 2 -3.83 12.85 0.28
C THR A 2 -2.64 13.77 0.05
N THR A 3 -1.78 13.45 -0.94
CA THR A 3 -0.66 14.30 -1.36
C THR A 3 -1.08 15.76 -1.66
N GLU A 4 -2.35 15.96 -2.08
CA GLU A 4 -2.91 17.31 -2.30
C GLU A 4 -3.09 18.12 -1.01
N LYS A 5 -3.43 17.46 0.12
CA LYS A 5 -3.55 18.14 1.41
C LYS A 5 -2.20 18.58 1.96
N ILE A 6 -1.14 17.79 1.71
CA ILE A 6 0.24 18.16 2.07
C ILE A 6 0.67 19.37 1.24
N ARG A 7 0.47 19.34 -0.08
CA ARG A 7 0.80 20.45 -0.99
C ARG A 7 0.06 21.76 -0.69
N LYS A 8 -1.14 21.70 -0.08
CA LYS A 8 -1.89 22.90 0.33
C LYS A 8 -1.40 23.49 1.65
N ARG A 9 -0.69 22.72 2.46
CA ARG A 9 -0.26 23.12 3.81
C ARG A 9 1.19 23.59 3.86
N PHE A 10 2.04 23.09 2.95
CA PHE A 10 3.46 23.41 2.87
C PHE A 10 3.79 23.90 1.47
N THR A 11 4.57 25.00 1.41
CA THR A 11 5.11 25.50 0.14
C THR A 11 6.27 24.62 -0.31
N ALA A 12 6.72 24.79 -1.56
CA ALA A 12 7.90 24.07 -2.04
C ALA A 12 9.15 24.48 -1.26
N ASP A 13 9.24 25.75 -0.90
CA ASP A 13 10.38 26.33 -0.16
C ASP A 13 10.43 25.78 1.28
N ASP A 14 9.26 25.64 1.95
CA ASP A 14 9.18 25.02 3.28
C ASP A 14 9.66 23.56 3.26
N LEU A 15 9.25 22.81 2.23
CA LEU A 15 9.67 21.41 2.08
C LEU A 15 11.15 21.29 1.74
N GLN A 16 11.70 22.20 0.94
CA GLN A 16 13.12 22.27 0.64
C GLN A 16 13.92 22.48 1.91
N GLU A 17 13.59 23.52 2.68
CA GLU A 17 14.30 23.84 3.93
C GLU A 17 14.29 22.66 4.93
N LEU A 18 13.11 21.99 5.07
CA LEU A 18 12.99 20.83 5.95
C LEU A 18 13.82 19.64 5.48
N VAL A 19 13.86 19.36 4.17
CA VAL A 19 14.65 18.26 3.62
C VAL A 19 16.15 18.54 3.76
N GLU A 20 16.62 19.74 3.42
CA GLU A 20 18.03 20.13 3.55
C GLU A 20 18.52 20.02 5.01
N LYS A 21 17.70 20.47 5.98
CA LYS A 21 18.00 20.33 7.40
C LYS A 21 17.98 18.85 7.85
N ALA A 22 17.04 18.06 7.38
CA ALA A 22 16.97 16.64 7.69
C ALA A 22 18.18 15.87 7.15
N GLN A 23 18.67 16.22 5.96
CA GLN A 23 19.91 15.68 5.39
C GLN A 23 21.16 16.09 6.19
N ALA A 24 21.10 17.22 6.89
CA ALA A 24 22.11 17.64 7.87
C ALA A 24 21.91 17.00 9.27
N TYR A 25 21.02 16.00 9.40
CA TYR A 25 20.68 15.30 10.64
C TYR A 25 20.05 16.18 11.72
N ASP A 26 19.37 17.28 11.37
CA ASP A 26 18.58 18.06 12.31
C ASP A 26 17.33 17.28 12.74
N GLN A 27 17.30 16.87 14.01
CA GLN A 27 16.22 16.08 14.58
C GLN A 27 14.86 16.78 14.50
N GLN A 28 14.83 18.11 14.66
CA GLN A 28 13.57 18.87 14.62
C GLN A 28 12.97 18.86 13.19
N ALA A 29 13.82 18.95 12.18
CA ALA A 29 13.38 18.87 10.78
C ALA A 29 12.88 17.45 10.43
N ILE A 30 13.58 16.41 10.93
CA ILE A 30 13.16 15.02 10.76
C ILE A 30 11.78 14.79 11.41
N ASP A 31 11.59 15.22 12.64
CA ASP A 31 10.32 15.07 13.37
C ASP A 31 9.18 15.82 12.66
N ALA A 32 9.45 17.01 12.13
CA ALA A 32 8.48 17.78 11.37
C ALA A 32 8.07 17.06 10.08
N LEU A 33 9.03 16.52 9.32
CA LEU A 33 8.75 15.72 8.12
C LEU A 33 7.97 14.46 8.47
N CYS A 34 8.34 13.75 9.51
CA CYS A 34 7.62 12.58 10.00
C CYS A 34 6.16 12.93 10.35
N ALA A 35 5.91 14.02 11.06
CA ALA A 35 4.56 14.47 11.41
C ALA A 35 3.72 14.82 10.16
N VAL A 36 4.34 15.43 9.15
CA VAL A 36 3.68 15.80 7.89
C VAL A 36 3.29 14.56 7.08
N PHE A 37 4.18 13.57 6.98
CA PHE A 37 4.00 12.40 6.12
C PHE A 37 3.39 11.18 6.83
N ALA A 38 3.29 11.17 8.17
CA ALA A 38 2.67 10.08 8.93
C ALA A 38 1.31 9.61 8.38
N PRO A 39 0.35 10.49 8.04
CA PRO A 39 -0.93 10.04 7.50
C PRO A 39 -0.82 9.40 6.11
N LEU A 40 0.19 9.75 5.33
CA LEU A 40 0.45 9.10 4.04
C LEU A 40 1.03 7.70 4.26
N ILE A 41 2.01 7.58 5.15
CA ILE A 41 2.63 6.30 5.50
C ILE A 41 1.60 5.32 6.07
N CYS A 42 0.80 5.76 7.05
CA CYS A 42 -0.27 4.93 7.61
C CYS A 42 -1.26 4.46 6.52
N LYS A 43 -1.55 5.31 5.54
CA LYS A 43 -2.46 4.94 4.44
C LYS A 43 -1.86 3.90 3.50
N GLU A 44 -0.58 4.02 3.14
CA GLU A 44 0.08 3.04 2.26
C GLU A 44 0.27 1.69 3.01
N CYS A 45 0.56 1.71 4.31
CA CYS A 45 0.64 0.50 5.14
C CYS A 45 -0.72 -0.18 5.35
N ALA A 46 -1.84 0.55 5.29
CA ALA A 46 -3.19 0.00 5.47
C ALA A 46 -3.71 -0.77 4.23
N VAL A 47 -2.93 -0.86 3.17
CA VAL A 47 -3.28 -1.67 2.00
C VAL A 47 -3.28 -3.16 2.40
N ILE A 48 -4.37 -3.87 2.12
CA ILE A 48 -4.57 -5.27 2.54
C ILE A 48 -3.39 -6.17 2.14
N TYR A 49 -2.86 -6.00 0.93
CA TYR A 49 -1.71 -6.75 0.45
C TYR A 49 -0.45 -6.54 1.30
N VAL A 50 -0.17 -5.29 1.69
CA VAL A 50 0.95 -4.93 2.55
C VAL A 50 0.76 -5.52 3.95
N GLN A 51 -0.43 -5.38 4.51
CA GLN A 51 -0.78 -5.93 5.82
C GLN A 51 -0.65 -7.47 5.86
N SER A 52 -1.09 -8.15 4.81
CA SER A 52 -1.00 -9.61 4.76
C SER A 52 0.43 -10.14 4.57
N ALA A 53 1.30 -9.38 3.93
CA ALA A 53 2.67 -9.79 3.65
C ALA A 53 3.65 -9.39 4.77
N LEU A 54 3.53 -8.18 5.31
CA LEU A 54 4.46 -7.59 6.26
C LEU A 54 3.92 -7.50 7.70
N GLY A 55 2.59 -7.69 7.88
CA GLY A 55 1.97 -7.70 9.20
C GLY A 55 2.24 -6.45 10.02
N ALA A 56 2.65 -6.63 11.27
CA ALA A 56 2.97 -5.55 12.21
C ALA A 56 4.20 -4.73 11.81
N ASP A 57 5.11 -5.30 11.01
CA ASP A 57 6.36 -4.64 10.61
C ASP A 57 6.19 -3.66 9.45
N ALA A 58 5.04 -3.70 8.76
CA ALA A 58 4.75 -2.85 7.61
C ALA A 58 5.01 -1.36 7.89
N GLN A 59 4.65 -0.89 9.09
CA GLN A 59 4.81 0.50 9.46
C GLN A 59 6.28 0.88 9.69
N ASN A 60 7.06 0.01 10.34
CA ASN A 60 8.49 0.23 10.59
C ASN A 60 9.27 0.26 9.28
N ILE A 61 9.00 -0.71 8.39
CA ILE A 61 9.58 -0.78 7.06
C ILE A 61 9.24 0.47 6.23
N ALA A 62 8.00 0.94 6.30
CA ALA A 62 7.60 2.15 5.58
C ALA A 62 8.30 3.41 6.09
N TRP A 63 8.55 3.52 7.40
CA TRP A 63 9.32 4.61 7.97
C TRP A 63 10.78 4.56 7.54
N GLU A 64 11.39 3.39 7.52
CA GLU A 64 12.75 3.20 7.03
C GLU A 64 12.88 3.63 5.57
N ILE A 65 12.00 3.17 4.69
CA ILE A 65 11.94 3.55 3.28
C ILE A 65 11.77 5.07 3.12
N PHE A 66 10.90 5.68 3.92
CA PHE A 66 10.67 7.12 3.88
C PHE A 66 11.91 7.91 4.27
N LEU A 67 12.56 7.56 5.37
CA LEU A 67 13.76 8.25 5.85
C LEU A 67 14.93 8.07 4.89
N ASP A 68 15.12 6.86 4.37
CA ASP A 68 16.14 6.59 3.37
C ASP A 68 15.93 7.45 2.12
N PHE A 69 14.69 7.56 1.64
CA PHE A 69 14.35 8.44 0.53
C PHE A 69 14.68 9.91 0.81
N ILE A 70 14.36 10.43 2.00
CA ILE A 70 14.65 11.82 2.37
C ILE A 70 16.15 12.08 2.42
N TYR A 71 16.94 11.17 3.02
CA TYR A 71 18.38 11.33 3.12
C TYR A 71 19.11 11.30 1.78
N HIS A 72 18.58 10.55 0.81
CA HIS A 72 19.19 10.41 -0.52
C HIS A 72 18.51 11.25 -1.59
N TYR A 73 17.54 12.12 -1.22
CA TYR A 73 16.84 12.93 -2.20
C TYR A 73 17.76 14.05 -2.73
N ASP A 74 18.08 13.98 -4.01
CA ASP A 74 18.94 14.95 -4.75
C ASP A 74 18.14 15.80 -5.76
N GLY A 75 16.81 15.63 -5.80
CA GLY A 75 15.94 16.32 -6.76
C GLY A 75 15.74 17.79 -6.41
N THR A 76 15.48 18.59 -7.43
CA THR A 76 15.23 20.04 -7.32
C THR A 76 13.74 20.39 -7.30
N ASP A 77 12.85 19.45 -7.62
CA ASP A 77 11.40 19.70 -7.72
C ASP A 77 10.66 19.36 -6.40
N TYR A 78 10.82 20.22 -5.41
CA TYR A 78 10.15 20.07 -4.10
C TYR A 78 8.62 20.21 -4.18
N LYS A 79 8.09 20.87 -5.22
CA LYS A 79 6.66 20.93 -5.45
C LYS A 79 6.04 19.56 -5.72
N ARG A 80 6.78 18.67 -6.35
CA ARG A 80 6.35 17.29 -6.65
C ARG A 80 6.80 16.28 -5.60
N LEU A 81 7.63 16.68 -4.65
CA LEU A 81 8.17 15.81 -3.60
C LEU A 81 7.12 14.90 -2.93
N PRO A 82 5.94 15.39 -2.49
CA PRO A 82 4.92 14.52 -1.89
C PRO A 82 4.42 13.42 -2.83
N GLY A 83 4.46 13.67 -4.14
CA GLY A 83 4.13 12.68 -5.16
C GLY A 83 5.22 11.63 -5.33
N PHE A 84 6.48 12.05 -5.31
CA PHE A 84 7.62 11.16 -5.40
C PHE A 84 7.72 10.25 -4.18
N ILE A 85 7.57 10.80 -2.97
CA ILE A 85 7.53 10.02 -1.72
C ILE A 85 6.44 8.96 -1.79
N LYS A 86 5.22 9.34 -2.20
CA LYS A 86 4.11 8.39 -2.31
C LYS A 86 4.43 7.25 -3.29
N MET A 87 4.97 7.59 -4.46
CA MET A 87 5.30 6.61 -5.49
C MET A 87 6.42 5.68 -5.01
N HIS A 88 7.46 6.25 -4.42
CA HIS A 88 8.59 5.47 -3.87
C HIS A 88 8.14 4.52 -2.77
N LEU A 89 7.38 4.99 -1.78
CA LEU A 89 6.81 4.16 -0.72
C LEU A 89 5.97 3.00 -1.29
N HIS A 90 5.09 3.30 -2.24
CA HIS A 90 4.22 2.30 -2.85
C HIS A 90 5.01 1.17 -3.50
N TYR A 91 5.97 1.51 -4.38
CA TYR A 91 6.75 0.49 -5.10
C TYR A 91 7.74 -0.24 -4.18
N SER A 92 8.36 0.45 -3.24
CA SER A 92 9.29 -0.18 -2.29
C SER A 92 8.57 -1.14 -1.35
N LEU A 93 7.39 -0.78 -0.85
CA LEU A 93 6.57 -1.69 -0.04
C LEU A 93 6.11 -2.92 -0.84
N LEU A 94 5.71 -2.76 -2.10
CA LEU A 94 5.37 -3.91 -2.95
C LEU A 94 6.58 -4.82 -3.16
N HIS A 95 7.75 -4.26 -3.39
CA HIS A 95 8.98 -5.05 -3.54
C HIS A 95 9.32 -5.82 -2.26
N GLN A 96 9.17 -5.20 -1.09
CA GLN A 96 9.36 -5.89 0.19
C GLN A 96 8.35 -7.03 0.38
N CYS A 97 7.08 -6.81 0.03
CA CYS A 97 6.06 -7.85 0.07
C CYS A 97 6.40 -9.05 -0.82
N ASP A 98 6.90 -8.79 -2.03
CA ASP A 98 7.29 -9.86 -2.96
C ASP A 98 8.54 -10.60 -2.47
N THR A 99 9.48 -9.90 -1.85
CA THR A 99 10.69 -10.50 -1.25
C THR A 99 10.32 -11.41 -0.07
N CYS A 100 9.44 -10.96 0.83
CA CYS A 100 8.99 -11.76 1.97
C CYS A 100 8.25 -13.05 1.54
N LYS A 101 7.52 -13.01 0.43
CA LYS A 101 6.85 -14.21 -0.11
C LYS A 101 7.80 -15.22 -0.73
N ASN A 102 8.91 -14.75 -1.27
CA ASN A 102 9.92 -15.61 -1.91
C ASN A 102 10.92 -16.21 -0.92
N VAL A 103 10.90 -15.77 0.35
CA VAL A 103 11.65 -16.45 1.41
C VAL A 103 10.88 -17.72 1.77
N GLU A 104 11.32 -18.86 1.27
CA GLU A 104 10.87 -20.15 1.78
C GLU A 104 11.18 -20.19 3.28
N MET A 105 10.13 -20.07 4.09
CA MET A 105 10.26 -20.33 5.52
C MET A 105 10.80 -21.75 5.68
N PRO A 106 11.92 -21.96 6.38
CA PRO A 106 12.36 -23.31 6.69
C PRO A 106 11.16 -24.01 7.37
N SER A 107 10.75 -25.14 6.82
CA SER A 107 9.66 -25.93 7.37
C SER A 107 10.00 -26.25 8.82
N ILE A 108 9.30 -25.61 9.74
CA ILE A 108 9.31 -26.00 11.16
C ILE A 108 8.71 -27.40 11.16
N SER A 109 9.50 -28.37 11.62
CA SER A 109 9.05 -29.76 11.74
C SER A 109 7.74 -29.83 12.52
N ASP A 110 6.80 -30.63 12.05
CA ASP A 110 5.42 -30.76 12.54
C ASP A 110 5.25 -31.01 14.06
N ASP A 111 6.32 -31.32 14.77
CA ASP A 111 6.32 -31.61 16.20
C ASP A 111 6.31 -30.38 17.12
N ALA A 112 6.36 -29.15 16.59
CA ALA A 112 6.39 -27.91 17.35
C ALA A 112 5.13 -27.04 17.19
N ILE A 113 4.06 -27.56 16.60
CA ILE A 113 2.78 -26.85 16.56
C ILE A 113 2.13 -26.95 17.95
N LEU A 114 2.57 -26.10 18.87
CA LEU A 114 1.76 -25.69 20.00
C LEU A 114 0.51 -25.03 19.41
N GLU A 115 -0.67 -25.58 19.69
CA GLU A 115 -1.96 -24.98 19.38
C GLU A 115 -2.02 -23.58 19.98
N ILE A 116 -1.59 -22.59 19.22
CA ILE A 116 -1.87 -21.20 19.52
C ILE A 116 -3.33 -20.99 19.15
N PRO A 117 -4.22 -20.73 20.13
CA PRO A 117 -5.63 -20.50 19.82
C PRO A 117 -5.72 -19.31 18.86
N ASP A 118 -6.16 -19.59 17.65
CA ASP A 118 -6.33 -18.59 16.60
C ASP A 118 -7.44 -17.61 17.04
N LYS A 119 -7.04 -16.43 17.52
CA LYS A 119 -7.96 -15.31 17.77
C LYS A 119 -8.36 -14.59 16.49
N ASN A 120 -8.17 -15.22 15.34
CA ASN A 120 -8.35 -14.61 14.04
C ASN A 120 -9.81 -14.62 13.60
N THR A 121 -10.60 -13.66 14.10
CA THR A 121 -11.88 -13.24 13.48
C THR A 121 -11.72 -12.80 12.01
N HIS A 122 -10.50 -12.66 11.52
CA HIS A 122 -10.19 -12.39 10.12
C HIS A 122 -10.38 -13.57 9.16
N TYR A 123 -10.36 -14.81 9.67
CA TYR A 123 -10.47 -15.99 8.81
C TYR A 123 -11.87 -16.15 8.20
N GLU A 124 -12.91 -15.93 9.00
CA GLU A 124 -14.30 -15.98 8.51
C GLU A 124 -14.59 -14.87 7.51
N MET A 125 -14.10 -13.66 7.79
CA MET A 125 -14.24 -12.51 6.89
C MET A 125 -13.46 -12.71 5.57
N SER A 126 -12.33 -13.43 5.59
CA SER A 126 -11.58 -13.83 4.40
C SER A 126 -12.36 -14.83 3.55
N CYS A 127 -13.02 -15.82 4.15
CA CYS A 127 -13.86 -16.79 3.45
C CYS A 127 -15.07 -16.13 2.78
N GLU A 128 -15.75 -15.22 3.48
CA GLU A 128 -16.91 -14.49 2.93
C GLU A 128 -16.54 -13.63 1.72
N VAL A 129 -15.41 -12.93 1.79
CA VAL A 129 -14.92 -12.14 0.66
C VAL A 129 -14.54 -13.04 -0.51
N GLN A 130 -13.90 -14.19 -0.23
CA GLN A 130 -13.54 -15.16 -1.26
C GLN A 130 -14.78 -15.73 -1.96
N ASP A 131 -15.82 -16.06 -1.20
CA ASP A 131 -17.09 -16.53 -1.74
C ASP A 131 -17.76 -15.44 -2.59
N ALA A 132 -17.78 -14.20 -2.13
CA ALA A 132 -18.32 -13.08 -2.87
C ALA A 132 -17.55 -12.84 -4.18
N LEU A 133 -16.23 -12.99 -4.18
CA LEU A 133 -15.40 -12.88 -5.39
C LEU A 133 -15.69 -13.99 -6.41
N ASN A 134 -16.10 -15.18 -5.95
CA ASN A 134 -16.46 -16.29 -6.83
C ASN A 134 -17.75 -16.03 -7.65
N HIS A 135 -18.60 -15.12 -7.19
CA HIS A 135 -19.81 -14.70 -7.91
C HIS A 135 -19.54 -13.67 -9.01
N LEU A 136 -18.36 -13.05 -9.02
CA LEU A 136 -17.98 -12.10 -10.06
C LEU A 136 -17.59 -12.80 -11.36
N THR A 137 -17.75 -12.10 -12.49
CA THR A 137 -17.20 -12.56 -13.76
C THR A 137 -15.66 -12.59 -13.72
N ALA A 138 -15.03 -13.45 -14.52
CA ALA A 138 -13.57 -13.61 -14.54
C ALA A 138 -12.84 -12.26 -14.76
N LYS A 139 -13.37 -11.38 -15.61
CA LYS A 139 -12.79 -10.06 -15.90
C LYS A 139 -12.94 -9.09 -14.72
N GLN A 140 -14.09 -9.08 -14.05
CA GLN A 140 -14.36 -8.27 -12.87
C GLN A 140 -13.48 -8.73 -11.70
N ARG A 141 -13.40 -10.04 -11.47
CA ARG A 141 -12.56 -10.63 -10.43
C ARG A 141 -11.09 -10.29 -10.64
N ALA A 142 -10.56 -10.45 -11.86
CA ALA A 142 -9.16 -10.13 -12.17
C ALA A 142 -8.80 -8.66 -11.88
N VAL A 143 -9.69 -7.70 -12.18
CA VAL A 143 -9.48 -6.28 -11.87
C VAL A 143 -9.48 -6.05 -10.35
N ILE A 144 -10.41 -6.66 -9.61
CA ILE A 144 -10.48 -6.51 -8.15
C ILE A 144 -9.24 -7.12 -7.48
N GLU A 145 -8.87 -8.34 -7.85
CA GLU A 145 -7.67 -9.00 -7.31
C GLU A 145 -6.40 -8.17 -7.58
N ALA A 146 -6.22 -7.70 -8.82
CA ALA A 146 -5.04 -6.91 -9.17
C ALA A 146 -4.97 -5.58 -8.40
N VAL A 147 -6.09 -4.84 -8.31
CA VAL A 147 -6.08 -3.49 -7.74
C VAL A 147 -6.11 -3.48 -6.21
N TYR A 148 -6.88 -4.39 -5.59
CA TYR A 148 -7.13 -4.35 -4.15
C TYR A 148 -6.30 -5.35 -3.35
N PHE A 149 -5.91 -6.48 -3.94
CA PHE A 149 -5.13 -7.51 -3.26
C PHE A 149 -3.66 -7.50 -3.67
N GLN A 150 -3.35 -7.21 -4.95
CA GLN A 150 -1.99 -7.19 -5.47
C GLN A 150 -1.39 -5.78 -5.55
N GLY A 151 -2.19 -4.74 -5.28
CA GLY A 151 -1.74 -3.34 -5.24
C GLY A 151 -1.45 -2.69 -6.61
N TYR A 152 -1.81 -3.34 -7.72
CA TYR A 152 -1.62 -2.75 -9.04
C TYR A 152 -2.47 -1.50 -9.25
N THR A 153 -1.92 -0.54 -9.97
CA THR A 153 -2.71 0.57 -10.52
C THR A 153 -3.54 0.07 -11.71
N LEU A 154 -4.65 0.75 -12.00
CA LEU A 154 -5.44 0.44 -13.20
C LEU A 154 -4.61 0.56 -14.49
N LYS A 155 -3.59 1.43 -14.52
CA LYS A 155 -2.71 1.60 -15.67
C LYS A 155 -1.84 0.36 -15.90
N GLU A 156 -1.26 -0.17 -14.85
CA GLU A 156 -0.43 -1.38 -14.89
C GLU A 156 -1.26 -2.61 -15.25
N PHE A 157 -2.46 -2.73 -14.67
CA PHE A 157 -3.40 -3.78 -15.04
C PHE A 157 -3.76 -3.74 -16.53
N CYS A 158 -4.05 -2.56 -17.08
CA CYS A 158 -4.36 -2.39 -18.50
C CYS A 158 -3.20 -2.81 -19.40
N GLY A 159 -1.95 -2.48 -19.00
CA GLY A 159 -0.76 -2.87 -19.76
C GLY A 159 -0.53 -4.39 -19.78
N LYS A 160 -0.90 -5.10 -18.69
CA LYS A 160 -0.77 -6.56 -18.61
C LYS A 160 -1.87 -7.32 -19.37
N HIS A 161 -3.07 -6.76 -19.45
CA HIS A 161 -4.25 -7.44 -20.00
C HIS A 161 -4.72 -6.89 -21.35
N ASP A 162 -3.97 -5.95 -21.93
CA ASP A 162 -4.25 -5.32 -23.22
C ASP A 162 -5.66 -4.76 -23.34
N ILE A 163 -6.15 -4.12 -22.29
CA ILE A 163 -7.46 -3.47 -22.23
C ILE A 163 -7.34 -1.97 -21.97
N CYS A 164 -8.28 -1.18 -22.49
CA CYS A 164 -8.26 0.25 -22.26
C CYS A 164 -8.66 0.58 -20.81
N ARG A 165 -8.13 1.71 -20.31
CA ARG A 165 -8.35 2.18 -18.93
C ARG A 165 -9.82 2.38 -18.59
N GLN A 166 -10.64 2.82 -19.55
CA GLN A 166 -12.07 3.02 -19.36
C GLN A 166 -12.78 1.68 -19.10
N THR A 167 -12.43 0.64 -19.87
CA THR A 167 -12.98 -0.72 -19.71
C THR A 167 -12.59 -1.31 -18.34
N ALA A 168 -11.33 -1.17 -17.93
CA ALA A 168 -10.89 -1.62 -16.61
C ALA A 168 -11.60 -0.87 -15.47
N ALA A 169 -11.79 0.44 -15.60
CA ALA A 169 -12.54 1.25 -14.64
C ALA A 169 -14.00 0.83 -14.55
N MET A 170 -14.64 0.52 -15.70
CA MET A 170 -16.00 0.03 -15.75
C MET A 170 -16.14 -1.32 -15.05
N TYR A 171 -15.27 -2.28 -15.32
CA TYR A 171 -15.27 -3.59 -14.64
C TYR A 171 -15.08 -3.43 -13.13
N ARG A 172 -14.20 -2.54 -12.67
CA ARG A 172 -14.01 -2.26 -11.26
C ARG A 172 -15.29 -1.73 -10.59
N ILE A 173 -15.96 -0.75 -11.22
CA ILE A 173 -17.19 -0.15 -10.68
C ILE A 173 -18.31 -1.18 -10.62
N GLN A 174 -18.50 -1.98 -11.67
CA GLN A 174 -19.50 -3.04 -11.71
C GLN A 174 -19.22 -4.10 -10.64
N ALA A 175 -17.97 -4.57 -10.53
CA ALA A 175 -17.59 -5.55 -9.53
C ALA A 175 -17.85 -5.07 -8.10
N LEU A 176 -17.49 -3.83 -7.77
CA LEU A 176 -17.75 -3.26 -6.44
C LEU A 176 -19.24 -3.14 -6.13
N LYS A 177 -20.07 -2.83 -7.15
CA LYS A 177 -21.52 -2.79 -7.00
C LYS A 177 -22.10 -4.17 -6.73
N GLU A 178 -21.64 -5.19 -7.44
CA GLU A 178 -22.07 -6.58 -7.26
C GLU A 178 -21.63 -7.12 -5.89
N LEU A 179 -20.36 -6.89 -5.49
CA LEU A 179 -19.87 -7.27 -4.16
C LEU A 179 -20.68 -6.62 -3.05
N LYS A 180 -20.98 -5.32 -3.18
CA LYS A 180 -21.83 -4.62 -2.21
C LYS A 180 -23.22 -5.26 -2.09
N ASN A 181 -23.84 -5.62 -3.21
CA ASN A 181 -25.16 -6.25 -3.20
C ASN A 181 -25.12 -7.65 -2.55
N ILE A 182 -24.09 -8.45 -2.84
CA ILE A 182 -23.93 -9.79 -2.26
C ILE A 182 -23.72 -9.70 -0.74
N MET A 183 -22.88 -8.76 -0.28
CA MET A 183 -22.58 -8.60 1.16
C MET A 183 -23.72 -7.93 1.95
N GLN A 184 -24.63 -7.20 1.30
CA GLN A 184 -25.78 -6.59 1.98
C GLN A 184 -27.01 -7.51 2.02
N ASN A 185 -27.07 -8.55 1.20
CA ASN A 185 -28.18 -9.50 1.13
C ASN A 185 -27.94 -10.81 1.91
N LYS A 186 -26.85 -10.86 2.68
CA LYS A 186 -26.57 -11.91 3.67
C LYS A 186 -26.91 -11.41 5.08
#